data_de802ca95afa1cc2a64cee2b580352e3
#
_entry.id   de802ca95afa1cc2a64cee2b580352e3
#
_cell.length_a   1.000
_cell.length_b   1.000
_cell.length_c   1.000
_cell.angle_alpha   90.00
_cell.angle_beta   90.00
_cell.angle_gamma   90.00
#
_symmetry.space_group_name_H-M   'P 1'
#
loop_
_entity.id
_entity.type
_entity.pdbx_description
1 polymer ?
#
loop_
_entity_poly.entity_id
_entity_poly.type
_entity_poly.pdbx_seq_one_letter_code
_entity_poly.pdbx_strand_id
1 'polypeptide(L)'
;LALIESLYFGCPVFGTPYGSLPEIVQQETGFLSNKKDEMVNAVNHVQDFSNKHCHDYARESFNSKKMALSYLDKYETVLSGKNLNPEAPKLTAVQQEKFLPWE
;
A
#
# COMPACT_ATOMS: atom_id res chain seq x y z
N LEU A 1 -8.30 -5.21 0.57
CA LEU A 1 -9.42 -4.67 -0.21
C LEU A 1 -10.06 -3.48 0.49
N ALA A 2 -10.46 -3.59 1.76
CA ALA A 2 -11.11 -2.51 2.53
C ALA A 2 -10.38 -1.16 2.49
N LEU A 3 -9.04 -1.16 2.51
CA LEU A 3 -8.23 0.06 2.45
C LEU A 3 -8.32 0.75 1.09
N ILE A 4 -8.31 -0.04 0.01
CA ILE A 4 -8.46 0.48 -1.36
C ILE A 4 -9.86 1.03 -1.56
N GLU A 5 -10.88 0.38 -0.99
CA GLU A 5 -12.26 0.87 -1.00
C GLU A 5 -12.37 2.20 -0.22
N SER A 6 -11.73 2.30 0.94
CA SER A 6 -11.67 3.55 1.71
C SER A 6 -11.07 4.69 0.88
N LEU A 7 -9.93 4.45 0.25
CA LEU A 7 -9.30 5.43 -0.64
C LEU A 7 -10.20 5.80 -1.82
N TYR A 8 -10.90 4.82 -2.41
CA TYR A 8 -11.83 5.07 -3.51
C TYR A 8 -12.99 6.00 -3.11
N PHE A 9 -13.45 5.91 -1.87
CA PHE A 9 -14.42 6.87 -1.31
C PHE A 9 -13.81 8.20 -0.83
N GLY A 10 -12.54 8.41 -1.09
CA GLY A 10 -11.84 9.65 -0.75
C GLY A 10 -11.38 9.74 0.69
N CYS A 11 -11.38 8.63 1.43
CA CYS A 11 -10.93 8.61 2.82
C CYS A 11 -9.43 8.26 2.90
N PRO A 12 -8.59 9.08 3.51
CA PRO A 12 -7.19 8.73 3.76
C PRO A 12 -7.10 7.55 4.73
N VAL A 13 -6.03 6.78 4.61
CA VAL A 13 -5.80 5.57 5.41
C VAL A 13 -4.75 5.81 6.48
N PHE A 14 -5.08 5.48 7.72
CA PHE A 14 -4.16 5.51 8.85
C PHE A 14 -3.94 4.07 9.36
N GLY A 15 -2.70 3.69 9.57
CA GLY A 15 -2.40 2.33 10.00
C GLY A 15 -0.95 2.12 10.43
N THR A 16 -0.63 0.89 10.76
CA THR A 16 0.72 0.47 11.10
C THR A 16 1.50 0.08 9.84
N PRO A 17 2.84 0.24 9.80
CA PRO A 17 3.65 -0.02 8.60
C PRO A 17 3.93 -1.51 8.39
N TYR A 18 2.89 -2.37 8.45
CA TYR A 18 3.03 -3.82 8.30
C TYR A 18 2.44 -4.35 7.01
N GLY A 19 2.91 -5.51 6.60
CA GLY A 19 2.43 -6.25 5.44
C GLY A 19 2.53 -5.41 4.16
N SER A 20 1.44 -5.36 3.40
CA SER A 20 1.36 -4.59 2.16
C SER A 20 0.95 -3.12 2.35
N LEU A 21 0.72 -2.65 3.57
CA LEU A 21 0.30 -1.27 3.80
C LEU A 21 1.27 -0.23 3.23
N PRO A 22 2.61 -0.38 3.39
CA PRO A 22 3.56 0.56 2.80
C PRO A 22 3.57 0.58 1.26
N GLU A 23 3.05 -0.48 0.61
CA GLU A 23 2.91 -0.54 -0.84
C GLU A 23 1.63 0.16 -1.34
N ILE A 24 0.60 0.23 -0.49
CA ILE A 24 -0.73 0.76 -0.83
C ILE A 24 -0.85 2.23 -0.42
N VAL A 25 -0.39 2.57 0.78
CA VAL A 25 -0.58 3.90 1.36
C VAL A 25 0.61 4.79 0.99
N GLN A 26 0.34 5.80 0.18
CA GLN A 26 1.30 6.84 -0.17
C GLN A 26 1.23 8.00 0.83
N GLN A 27 2.25 8.83 0.85
CA GLN A 27 2.34 9.98 1.75
C GLN A 27 1.13 10.94 1.61
N GLU A 28 0.59 11.07 0.40
CA GLU A 28 -0.54 11.94 0.10
C GLU A 28 -1.90 11.27 0.33
N THR A 29 -1.92 9.96 0.60
CA THR A 29 -3.15 9.19 0.76
C THR A 29 -3.36 8.62 2.15
N GLY A 30 -2.42 8.88 3.06
CA GLY A 30 -2.55 8.42 4.43
C GLY A 30 -1.24 8.50 5.22
N PHE A 31 -1.23 7.89 6.37
CA PHE A 31 -0.08 7.88 7.27
C PHE A 31 0.08 6.54 7.96
N LEU A 32 1.32 6.05 8.02
CA LEU A 32 1.66 4.79 8.64
C LEU A 32 2.68 5.00 9.76
N SER A 33 2.34 4.58 10.96
CA SER A 33 3.26 4.60 12.11
C SER A 33 2.84 3.57 13.16
N ASN A 34 3.81 3.09 13.93
CA ASN A 34 3.58 2.32 15.16
C ASN A 34 3.76 3.15 16.43
N LYS A 35 3.92 4.46 16.29
CA LYS A 35 4.00 5.41 17.39
C LYS A 35 2.67 6.11 17.62
N LYS A 36 2.15 5.97 18.83
CA LYS A 36 0.85 6.51 19.20
C LYS A 36 0.74 8.02 18.96
N ASP A 37 1.74 8.77 19.39
CA ASP A 37 1.67 10.23 19.31
C ASP A 37 1.72 10.74 17.86
N GLU A 38 2.52 10.07 17.00
CA GLU A 38 2.55 10.36 15.57
C GLU A 38 1.19 10.07 14.91
N MET A 39 0.56 8.95 15.28
CA MET A 39 -0.76 8.56 14.75
C MET A 39 -1.84 9.54 15.20
N VAL A 40 -1.87 9.91 16.48
CA VAL A 40 -2.81 10.90 17.01
C VAL A 40 -2.64 12.23 16.29
N ASN A 41 -1.40 12.68 16.09
CA ASN A 41 -1.12 13.91 15.36
C ASN A 41 -1.63 13.82 13.91
N ALA A 42 -1.37 12.73 13.21
CA ALA A 42 -1.80 12.56 11.82
C ALA A 42 -3.34 12.56 11.69
N VAL A 43 -4.05 11.89 12.60
CA VAL A 43 -5.52 11.87 12.62
C VAL A 43 -6.09 13.27 12.90
N ASN A 44 -5.48 14.03 13.81
CA ASN A 44 -5.90 15.41 14.10
C ASN A 44 -5.68 16.37 12.92
N HIS A 45 -4.84 16.00 11.96
CA HIS A 45 -4.57 16.75 10.74
C HIS A 45 -5.13 16.06 9.48
N VAL A 46 -6.20 15.29 9.64
CA VAL A 46 -6.84 14.57 8.53
C VAL A 46 -7.28 15.48 7.38
N GLN A 47 -7.60 16.72 7.67
CA GLN A 47 -7.99 17.74 6.68
C GLN A 47 -6.86 18.13 5.72
N ASP A 48 -5.61 17.79 6.03
CA ASP A 48 -4.46 18.07 5.15
C ASP A 48 -4.40 17.08 3.97
N PHE A 49 -5.15 15.97 4.04
CA PHE A 49 -5.27 15.01 2.97
C PHE A 49 -6.40 15.39 2.01
N SER A 50 -6.12 15.30 0.71
CA SER A 50 -7.11 15.57 -0.32
C SER A 50 -7.98 14.35 -0.59
N ASN A 51 -9.28 14.44 -0.28
CA ASN A 51 -10.26 13.39 -0.61
C ASN A 51 -10.25 13.05 -2.10
N LYS A 52 -10.16 14.07 -2.95
CA LYS A 52 -10.08 13.89 -4.40
C LYS A 52 -8.83 13.12 -4.80
N HIS A 53 -7.69 13.44 -4.20
CA HIS A 53 -6.44 12.75 -4.50
C HIS A 53 -6.49 11.26 -4.08
N CYS A 54 -7.03 10.95 -2.90
CA CYS A 54 -7.26 9.57 -2.47
C CYS A 54 -8.12 8.79 -3.47
N HIS A 55 -9.23 9.38 -3.90
CA HIS A 55 -10.12 8.78 -4.91
C HIS A 55 -9.41 8.54 -6.24
N ASP A 56 -8.77 9.56 -6.79
CA ASP A 56 -8.10 9.48 -8.08
C ASP A 56 -6.97 8.44 -8.06
N TYR A 57 -6.17 8.42 -7.00
CA TYR A 57 -5.12 7.42 -6.80
C TYR A 57 -5.68 5.98 -6.78
N ALA A 58 -6.74 5.74 -6.01
CA ALA A 58 -7.37 4.42 -5.94
C ALA A 58 -7.94 3.99 -7.31
N ARG A 59 -8.66 4.87 -7.98
CA ARG A 59 -9.24 4.63 -9.31
C ARG A 59 -8.18 4.32 -10.36
N GLU A 60 -7.05 5.04 -10.34
CA GLU A 60 -6.01 4.90 -11.34
C GLU A 60 -5.05 3.73 -11.05
N SER A 61 -4.82 3.43 -9.78
CA SER A 61 -3.84 2.42 -9.38
C SER A 61 -4.43 1.03 -9.18
N PHE A 62 -5.68 0.93 -8.72
CA PHE A 62 -6.30 -0.33 -8.29
C PHE A 62 -7.57 -0.65 -9.09
N ASN A 63 -7.45 -0.80 -10.39
CA ASN A 63 -8.55 -1.17 -11.25
C ASN A 63 -8.26 -2.49 -12.00
N SER A 64 -9.33 -3.18 -12.42
CA SER A 64 -9.23 -4.47 -13.10
C SER A 64 -8.46 -4.43 -14.41
N LYS A 65 -8.55 -3.32 -15.16
CA LYS A 65 -7.83 -3.16 -16.41
C LYS A 65 -6.31 -3.11 -16.17
N LYS A 66 -5.86 -2.30 -15.21
CA LYS A 66 -4.44 -2.21 -14.87
C LYS A 66 -3.92 -3.53 -14.33
N MET A 67 -4.69 -4.19 -13.48
CA MET A 67 -4.37 -5.53 -12.99
C MET A 67 -4.20 -6.52 -14.15
N ALA A 68 -5.16 -6.59 -15.06
CA ALA A 68 -5.11 -7.50 -16.20
C ALA A 68 -3.88 -7.26 -17.10
N LEU A 69 -3.59 -6.00 -17.41
CA LEU A 69 -2.40 -5.64 -18.20
C LEU A 69 -1.10 -6.03 -17.49
N SER A 70 -1.01 -5.85 -16.17
CA SER A 70 0.14 -6.26 -15.38
C SER A 70 0.33 -7.77 -15.37
N TYR A 71 -0.74 -8.56 -15.31
CA TYR A 71 -0.68 -10.02 -15.45
C TYR A 71 -0.24 -10.46 -16.83
N LEU A 72 -0.77 -9.84 -17.89
CA LEU A 72 -0.36 -10.16 -19.27
C LEU A 72 1.13 -9.92 -19.50
N ASP A 73 1.68 -8.81 -19.02
CA ASP A 73 3.12 -8.53 -19.04
C ASP A 73 3.94 -9.64 -18.37
N LYS A 74 3.47 -10.12 -17.20
CA LYS A 74 4.13 -11.24 -16.51
C LYS A 74 4.02 -12.56 -17.28
N TYR A 75 2.87 -12.83 -17.90
CA TYR A 75 2.70 -14.02 -18.75
C TYR A 75 3.63 -13.98 -19.94
N GLU A 76 3.78 -12.85 -20.63
CA GLU A 76 4.73 -12.71 -21.73
C GLU A 76 6.18 -12.99 -21.29
N THR A 77 6.55 -12.47 -20.09
CA THR A 77 7.86 -12.73 -19.51
C THR A 77 8.11 -14.23 -19.31
N VAL A 78 7.14 -14.95 -18.71
CA VAL A 78 7.26 -16.40 -18.46
C VAL A 78 7.25 -17.19 -19.75
N LEU A 79 6.38 -16.85 -20.71
CA LEU A 79 6.31 -17.51 -22.01
C LEU A 79 7.59 -17.33 -22.84
N SER A 80 8.31 -16.23 -22.64
CA SER A 80 9.63 -16.02 -23.26
C SER A 80 10.76 -16.85 -22.62
N GLY A 81 10.45 -17.70 -21.62
CA GLY A 81 11.41 -18.53 -20.89
C GLY A 81 12.21 -17.80 -19.81
N LYS A 82 11.82 -16.58 -19.48
CA LYS A 82 12.45 -15.80 -18.40
C LYS A 82 11.76 -16.07 -17.05
N ASN A 83 12.52 -16.01 -15.99
CA ASN A 83 11.99 -16.06 -14.63
C ASN A 83 11.48 -14.67 -14.23
N LEU A 84 10.33 -14.62 -13.51
CA LEU A 84 9.81 -13.39 -12.93
C LEU A 84 10.72 -12.84 -11.82
N ASN A 85 11.33 -13.74 -11.06
CA ASN A 85 12.31 -13.42 -10.04
C ASN A 85 13.68 -13.94 -10.46
N PRO A 86 14.65 -13.09 -10.80
CA PRO A 86 15.99 -13.53 -11.20
C PRO A 86 16.76 -14.18 -10.04
N GLU A 87 16.40 -13.84 -8.80
CA GLU A 87 16.96 -14.44 -7.58
C GLU A 87 15.87 -15.10 -6.74
N ALA A 88 16.27 -16.06 -5.90
CA ALA A 88 15.35 -16.63 -4.91
C ALA A 88 14.81 -15.53 -3.97
N PRO A 89 13.52 -15.59 -3.62
CA PRO A 89 12.94 -14.64 -2.68
C PRO A 89 13.73 -14.59 -1.38
N LYS A 90 14.07 -13.38 -0.95
CA LYS A 90 14.78 -13.13 0.31
C LYS A 90 13.94 -12.21 1.17
N LEU A 91 13.92 -12.47 2.48
CA LEU A 91 13.39 -11.50 3.42
C LEU A 91 14.34 -10.31 3.47
N THR A 92 13.84 -9.12 3.22
CA THR A 92 14.60 -7.87 3.36
C THR A 92 14.81 -7.48 4.81
N ALA A 93 13.88 -7.91 5.69
CA ALA A 93 13.99 -7.78 7.13
C ALA A 93 13.37 -9.01 7.80
N VAL A 94 14.03 -9.52 8.84
CA VAL A 94 13.48 -10.57 9.70
C VAL A 94 12.82 -9.88 10.88
N GLN A 95 11.50 -9.93 10.93
CA GLN A 95 10.76 -9.48 12.10
C GLN A 95 10.85 -10.56 13.17
N GLN A 96 11.54 -10.28 14.28
CA GLN A 96 11.72 -11.22 15.39
C GLN A 96 10.45 -11.36 16.22
N GLU A 97 9.67 -10.29 16.35
CA GLU A 97 8.43 -10.28 17.10
C GLU A 97 7.23 -10.21 16.16
N LYS A 98 6.17 -10.95 16.49
CA LYS A 98 4.95 -10.98 15.68
C LYS A 98 4.23 -9.63 15.65
N PHE A 99 4.32 -8.89 16.74
CA PHE A 99 3.78 -7.56 16.87
C PHE A 99 4.87 -6.62 17.34
N LEU A 100 5.07 -5.50 16.65
CA LEU A 100 5.94 -4.45 17.15
C LEU A 100 5.25 -3.78 18.35
N PRO A 101 6.02 -3.36 19.37
CA PRO A 101 5.47 -2.59 20.47
C PRO A 101 4.84 -1.30 19.94
N TRP A 102 3.72 -0.95 20.52
CA TRP A 102 3.07 0.33 20.26
C TRP A 102 3.75 1.40 21.12
N GLU A 103 4.51 2.27 20.51
CA GLU A 103 5.27 3.34 21.16
C GLU A 103 4.51 4.66 21.24
#